data_6746ee95cb2b55176850517a53be0434
#
_entry.id   6746ee95cb2b55176850517a53be0434
#
_cell.length_a   1.000
_cell.length_b   1.000
_cell.length_c   1.000
_cell.angle_alpha   90.00
_cell.angle_beta   90.00
_cell.angle_gamma   90.00
#
_symmetry.space_group_name_H-M   'P 1'
#
loop_
_entity.id
_entity.type
_entity.pdbx_description
1 polymer ?
#
loop_
_entity_poly.entity_id
_entity_poly.type
_entity_poly.pdbx_seq_one_letter_code
_entity_poly.pdbx_strand_id
1 'polypeptide(L)'
;MKIYNTLTKKKEEFEPLEKNKVKMYVCGPTVYNLIHIGNARPMICFDTVRRYLEYKGYEVNYVSNFTDVDDKIIKKANEEGVSAEEISTRYIAECKKDMEGMNIKPATTHPLATQEIGGMIDMIQTLIDKGYAYNVNGTVYYRTRKFEGYGKLSKKNIDDLEAGHRDIKVAGEDEKEDPLDFVLWKPKKEGEPSWPSPWSDGRPGWHIECSVMAKKYLADEIDIHAGGEDLIFPHHENEIAQSEAANGVQFAKYWMHNAFLNIDNKKMSKSLGNFFTVRDISKEYDLQVLRFFMLSAHYRNPINFSHDLMESAKNGLERIVTAVANLKHLSENAKEGSMAADEAEKIASLKEMYDKFEQAMDDDFNTADAISAVFEIVKFANSNSSAENTKEYIDTLVKKITTLTDVLGLKVEKKEEILDEDIEKLIAERQQARKDRNFACADEIRDELLAKGIVLEDTREGVRWKRA
;
A
#
# COMPACT_ATOMS: atom_id res chain seq x y z
N MET A 1 -13.88 15.62 -10.46
CA MET A 1 -13.40 14.71 -9.39
C MET A 1 -12.99 15.54 -8.20
N LYS A 2 -13.43 15.14 -6.99
CA LYS A 2 -13.13 15.85 -5.73
C LYS A 2 -12.27 14.97 -4.82
N ILE A 3 -11.35 15.59 -4.09
CA ILE A 3 -10.48 14.93 -3.11
C ILE A 3 -10.64 15.65 -1.77
N TYR A 4 -10.81 14.90 -0.68
CA TYR A 4 -10.75 15.48 0.65
C TYR A 4 -9.30 15.80 1.02
N ASN A 5 -9.04 17.08 1.26
CA ASN A 5 -7.73 17.57 1.63
C ASN A 5 -7.62 17.73 3.16
N THR A 6 -6.77 16.93 3.80
CA THR A 6 -6.55 17.03 5.25
C THR A 6 -6.04 18.41 5.66
N LEU A 7 -5.29 19.08 4.79
CA LEU A 7 -4.76 20.42 5.07
C LEU A 7 -5.86 21.46 5.24
N THR A 8 -6.88 21.44 4.38
CA THR A 8 -7.98 22.41 4.39
C THR A 8 -9.22 21.90 5.11
N LYS A 9 -9.29 20.58 5.40
CA LYS A 9 -10.46 19.88 5.96
C LYS A 9 -11.71 19.95 5.07
N LYS A 10 -11.54 20.05 3.74
CA LYS A 10 -12.62 20.16 2.76
C LYS A 10 -12.40 19.19 1.60
N LYS A 11 -13.50 18.81 0.92
CA LYS A 11 -13.43 18.23 -0.42
C LYS A 11 -13.20 19.35 -1.43
N GLU A 12 -12.17 19.22 -2.23
CA GLU A 12 -11.75 20.21 -3.23
C GLU A 12 -11.73 19.56 -4.61
N GLU A 13 -11.98 20.36 -5.65
CA GLU A 13 -11.79 19.90 -7.03
C GLU A 13 -10.31 19.52 -7.24
N PHE A 14 -10.09 18.36 -7.82
CA PHE A 14 -8.73 17.92 -8.12
C PHE A 14 -8.21 18.58 -9.38
N GLU A 15 -7.19 19.37 -9.22
CA GLU A 15 -6.45 20.04 -10.30
C GLU A 15 -4.97 19.77 -10.11
N PRO A 16 -4.33 18.93 -10.97
CA PRO A 16 -2.91 18.66 -10.87
C PRO A 16 -2.08 19.91 -11.19
N LEU A 17 -0.89 19.99 -10.63
CA LEU A 17 0.08 21.07 -10.88
C LEU A 17 0.53 21.12 -12.35
N GLU A 18 0.62 19.96 -12.98
CA GLU A 18 0.94 19.82 -14.40
C GLU A 18 -0.21 19.06 -15.09
N LYS A 19 -0.67 19.60 -16.22
CA LYS A 19 -1.80 19.02 -16.96
C LYS A 19 -1.58 17.54 -17.27
N ASN A 20 -2.54 16.69 -16.91
CA ASN A 20 -2.55 15.24 -17.09
C ASN A 20 -1.43 14.46 -16.41
N LYS A 21 -0.65 15.09 -15.53
CA LYS A 21 0.37 14.39 -14.72
C LYS A 21 0.10 14.58 -13.25
N VAL A 22 0.38 13.55 -12.46
CA VAL A 22 0.21 13.56 -11.01
C VAL A 22 1.48 13.09 -10.35
N LYS A 23 2.04 13.92 -9.47
CA LYS A 23 3.17 13.60 -8.60
C LYS A 23 2.63 13.18 -7.25
N MET A 24 2.76 11.89 -6.93
CA MET A 24 2.18 11.33 -5.71
C MET A 24 3.24 10.64 -4.85
N TYR A 25 3.35 11.07 -3.61
CA TYR A 25 4.22 10.45 -2.60
C TYR A 25 3.39 9.77 -1.51
N VAL A 26 3.69 8.53 -1.21
CA VAL A 26 3.06 7.77 -0.12
C VAL A 26 4.14 7.23 0.80
N CYS A 27 4.12 7.63 2.08
CA CYS A 27 5.07 7.13 3.06
C CYS A 27 5.03 5.62 3.16
N GLY A 28 6.19 5.00 2.95
CA GLY A 28 6.37 3.56 3.02
C GLY A 28 6.68 3.06 4.44
N PRO A 29 6.74 1.75 4.63
CA PRO A 29 6.98 1.14 5.94
C PRO A 29 8.45 1.19 6.35
N THR A 30 8.68 1.18 7.66
CA THR A 30 9.98 0.81 8.25
C THR A 30 10.14 -0.71 8.18
N VAL A 31 11.19 -1.18 7.54
CA VAL A 31 11.36 -2.59 7.16
C VAL A 31 12.17 -3.38 8.19
N TYR A 32 11.60 -3.57 9.36
CA TYR A 32 12.23 -4.34 10.46
C TYR A 32 11.52 -5.66 10.77
N ASN A 33 10.35 -5.90 10.20
CA ASN A 33 9.53 -7.10 10.42
C ASN A 33 8.53 -7.26 9.26
N LEU A 34 7.81 -8.40 9.22
CA LEU A 34 6.66 -8.57 8.35
C LEU A 34 5.65 -7.43 8.56
N ILE A 35 5.08 -6.93 7.48
CA ILE A 35 4.07 -5.88 7.56
C ILE A 35 2.79 -6.41 8.23
N HIS A 36 2.18 -5.58 9.04
CA HIS A 36 0.88 -5.89 9.64
C HIS A 36 -0.29 -5.35 8.79
N ILE A 37 -1.49 -5.85 9.03
CA ILE A 37 -2.68 -5.45 8.26
C ILE A 37 -2.97 -3.95 8.29
N GLY A 38 -2.54 -3.24 9.34
CA GLY A 38 -2.60 -1.78 9.41
C GLY A 38 -1.69 -1.08 8.40
N ASN A 39 -0.51 -1.67 8.07
CA ASN A 39 0.35 -1.18 6.99
C ASN A 39 -0.22 -1.49 5.60
N ALA A 40 -0.95 -2.60 5.47
CA ALA A 40 -1.59 -2.97 4.21
C ALA A 40 -2.66 -1.96 3.78
N ARG A 41 -3.35 -1.33 4.74
CA ARG A 41 -4.44 -0.41 4.45
C ARG A 41 -4.03 0.79 3.58
N PRO A 42 -3.04 1.62 3.96
CA PRO A 42 -2.56 2.70 3.08
C PRO A 42 -2.05 2.19 1.73
N MET A 43 -1.35 1.05 1.70
CA MET A 43 -0.86 0.47 0.46
C MET A 43 -2.00 0.13 -0.51
N ILE A 44 -3.08 -0.50 -0.03
CA ILE A 44 -4.25 -0.85 -0.84
C ILE A 44 -5.04 0.41 -1.24
N CYS A 45 -5.30 1.31 -0.30
CA CYS A 45 -6.10 2.52 -0.56
C CYS A 45 -5.44 3.40 -1.61
N PHE A 46 -4.14 3.69 -1.46
CA PHE A 46 -3.44 4.61 -2.36
C PHE A 46 -3.01 3.96 -3.68
N ASP A 47 -2.84 2.64 -3.74
CA ASP A 47 -2.77 1.91 -5.01
C ASP A 47 -4.09 2.05 -5.81
N THR A 48 -5.22 1.98 -5.13
CA THR A 48 -6.53 2.17 -5.76
C THR A 48 -6.73 3.61 -6.23
N VAL A 49 -6.29 4.61 -5.46
CA VAL A 49 -6.26 6.02 -5.90
C VAL A 49 -5.42 6.17 -7.16
N ARG A 50 -4.21 5.62 -7.19
CA ARG A 50 -3.34 5.61 -8.37
C ARG A 50 -4.03 4.99 -9.57
N ARG A 51 -4.62 3.80 -9.43
CA ARG A 51 -5.31 3.08 -10.52
C ARG A 51 -6.47 3.88 -11.08
N TYR A 52 -7.24 4.53 -10.22
CA TYR A 52 -8.35 5.36 -10.67
C TYR A 52 -7.87 6.61 -11.40
N LEU A 53 -6.83 7.28 -10.91
CA LEU A 53 -6.21 8.42 -11.62
C LEU A 53 -5.70 7.99 -13.02
N GLU A 54 -5.03 6.83 -13.11
CA GLU A 54 -4.59 6.26 -14.39
C GLU A 54 -5.80 5.92 -15.30
N TYR A 55 -6.88 5.36 -14.76
CA TYR A 55 -8.13 5.11 -15.47
C TYR A 55 -8.76 6.40 -16.03
N LYS A 56 -8.66 7.51 -15.32
CA LYS A 56 -9.10 8.85 -15.77
C LYS A 56 -8.13 9.50 -16.75
N GLY A 57 -7.06 8.84 -17.13
CA GLY A 57 -6.10 9.28 -18.13
C GLY A 57 -4.94 10.12 -17.62
N TYR A 58 -4.69 10.16 -16.31
CA TYR A 58 -3.50 10.81 -15.75
C TYR A 58 -2.28 9.89 -15.83
N GLU A 59 -1.12 10.47 -16.14
CA GLU A 59 0.19 9.86 -15.92
C GLU A 59 0.59 10.06 -14.44
N VAL A 60 0.65 8.98 -13.67
CA VAL A 60 0.92 9.06 -12.24
C VAL A 60 2.36 8.63 -11.95
N ASN A 61 3.19 9.57 -11.51
CA ASN A 61 4.49 9.26 -10.91
C ASN A 61 4.28 8.99 -9.42
N TYR A 62 4.24 7.70 -9.06
CA TYR A 62 3.97 7.22 -7.71
C TYR A 62 5.27 6.81 -7.02
N VAL A 63 5.62 7.49 -5.95
CA VAL A 63 6.82 7.21 -5.14
C VAL A 63 6.42 6.73 -3.76
N SER A 64 6.97 5.61 -3.34
CA SER A 64 6.81 5.09 -1.97
C SER A 64 8.13 4.48 -1.51
N ASN A 65 8.69 5.01 -0.43
CA ASN A 65 10.00 4.62 0.09
C ASN A 65 9.95 3.32 0.92
N PHE A 66 11.14 2.79 1.19
CA PHE A 66 11.37 1.93 2.33
C PHE A 66 12.33 2.64 3.30
N THR A 67 11.91 2.78 4.56
CA THR A 67 12.81 3.21 5.63
C THR A 67 13.64 2.01 6.06
N ASP A 68 14.89 1.96 5.57
CA ASP A 68 15.85 0.86 5.76
C ASP A 68 16.93 1.17 6.81
N VAL A 69 16.81 2.30 7.49
CA VAL A 69 17.62 2.68 8.67
C VAL A 69 16.73 3.31 9.73
N ASP A 70 16.62 2.68 10.91
CA ASP A 70 15.77 3.12 12.02
C ASP A 70 16.18 2.41 13.31
N ASP A 71 15.83 2.97 14.46
CA ASP A 71 16.10 2.35 15.78
C ASP A 71 15.51 0.93 15.90
N LYS A 72 14.36 0.64 15.26
CA LYS A 72 13.73 -0.67 15.29
C LYS A 72 14.52 -1.70 14.48
N ILE A 73 15.09 -1.27 13.34
CA ILE A 73 15.93 -2.14 12.50
C ILE A 73 17.23 -2.46 13.24
N ILE A 74 17.87 -1.47 13.84
CA ILE A 74 19.10 -1.63 14.62
C ILE A 74 18.87 -2.57 15.81
N LYS A 75 17.80 -2.37 16.56
CA LYS A 75 17.41 -3.25 17.67
C LYS A 75 17.22 -4.69 17.20
N LYS A 76 16.50 -4.90 16.10
CA LYS A 76 16.24 -6.22 15.54
C LYS A 76 17.54 -6.90 15.06
N ALA A 77 18.42 -6.15 14.43
CA ALA A 77 19.72 -6.62 13.99
C ALA A 77 20.58 -7.11 15.18
N ASN A 78 20.62 -6.31 16.25
CA ASN A 78 21.33 -6.67 17.48
C ASN A 78 20.73 -7.92 18.14
N GLU A 79 19.41 -8.06 18.19
CA GLU A 79 18.71 -9.23 18.73
C GLU A 79 19.02 -10.52 17.96
N GLU A 80 19.17 -10.42 16.62
CA GLU A 80 19.48 -11.57 15.74
C GLU A 80 20.98 -11.78 15.50
N GLY A 81 21.84 -10.85 15.92
CA GLY A 81 23.28 -10.93 15.70
C GLY A 81 23.70 -10.76 14.23
N VAL A 82 22.93 -9.98 13.45
CA VAL A 82 23.16 -9.69 12.03
C VAL A 82 23.27 -8.20 11.78
N SER A 83 23.59 -7.78 10.55
CA SER A 83 23.64 -6.35 10.19
C SER A 83 22.24 -5.74 10.01
N ALA A 84 22.13 -4.41 10.17
CA ALA A 84 20.92 -3.66 9.88
C ALA A 84 20.53 -3.80 8.40
N GLU A 85 21.49 -3.84 7.49
CA GLU A 85 21.29 -4.05 6.05
C GLU A 85 20.68 -5.44 5.76
N GLU A 86 21.13 -6.48 6.45
CA GLU A 86 20.55 -7.81 6.30
C GLU A 86 19.09 -7.85 6.74
N ILE A 87 18.74 -7.20 7.85
CA ILE A 87 17.36 -7.09 8.33
C ILE A 87 16.50 -6.35 7.30
N SER A 88 16.93 -5.16 6.87
CA SER A 88 16.13 -4.35 5.94
C SER A 88 15.97 -5.03 4.58
N THR A 89 17.02 -5.62 4.02
CA THR A 89 16.96 -6.36 2.75
C THR A 89 15.98 -7.53 2.82
N ARG A 90 16.02 -8.30 3.89
CA ARG A 90 15.08 -9.42 4.14
C ARG A 90 13.64 -8.93 4.16
N TYR A 91 13.33 -7.92 4.96
CA TYR A 91 11.95 -7.47 5.14
C TYR A 91 11.44 -6.60 3.99
N ILE A 92 12.29 -5.98 3.18
CA ILE A 92 11.90 -5.41 1.89
C ILE A 92 11.41 -6.52 0.94
N ALA A 93 12.14 -7.62 0.84
CA ALA A 93 11.73 -8.76 -0.01
C ALA A 93 10.40 -9.36 0.46
N GLU A 94 10.22 -9.56 1.77
CA GLU A 94 8.98 -10.06 2.34
C GLU A 94 7.81 -9.07 2.15
N CYS A 95 8.05 -7.76 2.29
CA CYS A 95 7.04 -6.73 2.04
C CYS A 95 6.59 -6.73 0.57
N LYS A 96 7.53 -6.82 -0.38
CA LYS A 96 7.20 -6.89 -1.82
C LYS A 96 6.37 -8.13 -2.15
N LYS A 97 6.66 -9.28 -1.54
CA LYS A 97 5.88 -10.50 -1.69
C LYS A 97 4.44 -10.34 -1.18
N ASP A 98 4.27 -9.70 -0.02
CA ASP A 98 2.94 -9.42 0.52
C ASP A 98 2.19 -8.40 -0.36
N MET A 99 2.87 -7.38 -0.89
CA MET A 99 2.30 -6.41 -1.84
C MET A 99 1.82 -7.10 -3.13
N GLU A 100 2.60 -8.03 -3.68
CA GLU A 100 2.23 -8.81 -4.86
C GLU A 100 0.97 -9.65 -4.61
N GLY A 101 0.90 -10.32 -3.45
CA GLY A 101 -0.28 -11.08 -3.04
C GLY A 101 -1.54 -10.21 -2.96
N MET A 102 -1.42 -8.99 -2.48
CA MET A 102 -2.50 -7.99 -2.44
C MET A 102 -2.74 -7.29 -3.79
N ASN A 103 -2.04 -7.66 -4.86
CA ASN A 103 -2.09 -7.03 -6.18
C ASN A 103 -1.82 -5.51 -6.16
N ILE A 104 -0.90 -5.08 -5.32
CA ILE A 104 -0.43 -3.70 -5.29
C ILE A 104 0.57 -3.51 -6.42
N LYS A 105 0.35 -2.52 -7.29
CA LYS A 105 1.30 -2.16 -8.35
C LYS A 105 2.62 -1.71 -7.74
N PRO A 106 3.77 -2.15 -8.25
CA PRO A 106 5.05 -1.56 -7.87
C PRO A 106 5.00 -0.03 -8.04
N ALA A 107 5.58 0.71 -7.10
CA ALA A 107 5.71 2.15 -7.27
C ALA A 107 6.57 2.46 -8.50
N THR A 108 6.42 3.66 -9.07
CA THR A 108 7.33 4.14 -10.13
C THR A 108 8.76 4.13 -9.60
N THR A 109 8.92 4.49 -8.32
CA THR A 109 10.20 4.40 -7.61
C THR A 109 9.96 4.01 -6.14
N HIS A 110 10.79 3.07 -5.65
CA HIS A 110 10.89 2.70 -4.24
C HIS A 110 12.27 3.13 -3.72
N PRO A 111 12.48 4.40 -3.33
CA PRO A 111 13.77 4.84 -2.80
C PRO A 111 14.05 4.21 -1.43
N LEU A 112 15.33 4.01 -1.13
CA LEU A 112 15.83 3.58 0.17
C LEU A 112 16.43 4.75 0.92
N ALA A 113 16.15 4.90 2.21
CA ALA A 113 16.68 5.99 3.03
C ALA A 113 18.21 6.00 3.03
N THR A 114 18.85 4.82 3.11
CA THR A 114 20.31 4.68 3.10
C THR A 114 20.97 5.16 1.81
N GLN A 115 20.26 5.20 0.69
CA GLN A 115 20.76 5.68 -0.60
C GLN A 115 20.63 7.20 -0.78
N GLU A 116 19.93 7.87 0.13
CA GLU A 116 19.61 9.28 0.02
C GLU A 116 20.29 10.17 1.10
N ILE A 117 21.26 9.61 1.81
CA ILE A 117 21.97 10.31 2.90
C ILE A 117 22.59 11.63 2.45
N GLY A 118 23.20 11.69 1.26
CA GLY A 118 23.77 12.92 0.73
C GLY A 118 22.73 14.04 0.58
N GLY A 119 21.57 13.71 -0.01
CA GLY A 119 20.47 14.67 -0.13
C GLY A 119 19.90 15.11 1.22
N MET A 120 19.90 14.22 2.23
CA MET A 120 19.47 14.58 3.59
C MET A 120 20.46 15.55 4.22
N ILE A 121 21.76 15.33 4.09
CA ILE A 121 22.80 16.24 4.57
C ILE A 121 22.66 17.62 3.92
N ASP A 122 22.47 17.67 2.59
CA ASP A 122 22.29 18.92 1.85
C ASP A 122 21.05 19.70 2.29
N MET A 123 19.92 19.02 2.50
CA MET A 123 18.71 19.66 2.98
C MET A 123 18.88 20.18 4.43
N ILE A 124 19.49 19.38 5.31
CA ILE A 124 19.76 19.79 6.70
C ILE A 124 20.69 21.01 6.71
N GLN A 125 21.75 21.01 5.88
CA GLN A 125 22.64 22.17 5.78
C GLN A 125 21.89 23.42 5.29
N THR A 126 21.01 23.27 4.29
CA THR A 126 20.14 24.36 3.83
C THR A 126 19.26 24.91 4.95
N LEU A 127 18.71 24.05 5.80
CA LEU A 127 17.91 24.46 6.96
C LEU A 127 18.75 25.19 8.02
N ILE A 128 20.00 24.77 8.25
CA ILE A 128 20.94 25.44 9.14
C ILE A 128 21.27 26.84 8.59
N ASP A 129 21.63 26.94 7.32
CA ASP A 129 22.02 28.20 6.68
C ASP A 129 20.86 29.23 6.68
N LYS A 130 19.63 28.75 6.56
CA LYS A 130 18.42 29.58 6.69
C LYS A 130 17.99 29.83 8.15
N GLY A 131 18.70 29.23 9.11
CA GLY A 131 18.49 29.39 10.54
C GLY A 131 17.30 28.58 11.10
N TYR A 132 16.71 27.64 10.32
CA TYR A 132 15.66 26.72 10.78
C TYR A 132 16.18 25.51 11.54
N ALA A 133 17.48 25.27 11.53
CA ALA A 133 18.11 24.19 12.28
C ALA A 133 19.38 24.66 12.98
N TYR A 134 19.84 23.89 13.96
CA TYR A 134 21.05 24.16 14.73
C TYR A 134 21.73 22.88 15.19
N ASN A 135 23.04 22.94 15.35
CA ASN A 135 23.87 21.83 15.80
C ASN A 135 24.24 21.99 17.27
N VAL A 136 24.02 20.91 18.07
CA VAL A 136 24.50 20.83 19.46
C VAL A 136 25.25 19.51 19.61
N ASN A 137 26.53 19.56 19.85
CA ASN A 137 27.38 18.38 20.09
C ASN A 137 27.26 17.27 19.02
N GLY A 138 27.02 17.66 17.75
CA GLY A 138 26.88 16.74 16.63
C GLY A 138 25.45 16.26 16.36
N THR A 139 24.48 16.58 17.21
CA THR A 139 23.06 16.41 16.96
C THR A 139 22.52 17.66 16.27
N VAL A 140 21.78 17.50 15.17
CA VAL A 140 21.12 18.62 14.52
C VAL A 140 19.64 18.59 14.83
N TYR A 141 19.11 19.70 15.33
CA TYR A 141 17.70 19.90 15.67
C TYR A 141 17.05 20.91 14.73
N TYR A 142 15.76 20.69 14.43
CA TYR A 142 14.92 21.66 13.74
C TYR A 142 14.26 22.61 14.74
N ARG A 143 14.29 23.94 14.47
CA ARG A 143 13.63 24.97 15.28
C ARG A 143 12.16 25.05 14.95
N THR A 144 11.33 24.28 15.63
CA THR A 144 9.90 24.13 15.34
C THR A 144 9.15 25.46 15.37
N ARG A 145 9.40 26.32 16.39
CA ARG A 145 8.72 27.62 16.53
C ARG A 145 9.10 28.65 15.47
N LYS A 146 10.22 28.44 14.76
CA LYS A 146 10.61 29.36 13.69
C LYS A 146 9.76 29.19 12.43
N PHE A 147 9.14 28.04 12.24
CA PHE A 147 8.22 27.80 11.13
C PHE A 147 6.80 28.25 11.53
N GLU A 148 6.39 29.44 11.08
CA GLU A 148 5.09 30.06 11.45
C GLU A 148 3.88 29.20 11.12
N GLY A 149 3.97 28.34 10.10
CA GLY A 149 2.91 27.41 9.69
C GLY A 149 2.85 26.08 10.43
N TYR A 150 3.67 25.86 11.47
CA TYR A 150 3.68 24.58 12.17
C TYR A 150 2.35 24.31 12.86
N GLY A 151 1.82 23.11 12.66
CA GLY A 151 0.47 22.74 13.10
C GLY A 151 -0.63 22.95 12.05
N LYS A 152 -0.31 23.47 10.86
CA LYS A 152 -1.31 23.77 9.83
C LYS A 152 -2.02 22.52 9.27
N LEU A 153 -1.36 21.35 9.25
CA LEU A 153 -1.94 20.10 8.81
C LEU A 153 -2.74 19.42 9.93
N SER A 154 -2.11 19.23 11.09
CA SER A 154 -2.68 18.54 12.23
C SER A 154 -3.75 19.33 12.98
N LYS A 155 -3.77 20.67 12.77
CA LYS A 155 -4.60 21.63 13.52
C LYS A 155 -4.25 21.66 15.02
N LYS A 156 -3.04 21.23 15.37
CA LYS A 156 -2.55 21.29 16.74
C LYS A 156 -1.99 22.68 17.02
N ASN A 157 -2.30 23.19 18.20
CA ASN A 157 -1.69 24.43 18.70
C ASN A 157 -0.32 24.08 19.32
N ILE A 158 0.70 24.83 18.96
CA ILE A 158 2.08 24.68 19.48
C ILE A 158 2.09 24.77 21.02
N ASP A 159 1.34 25.70 21.60
CA ASP A 159 1.32 25.92 23.05
C ASP A 159 0.68 24.74 23.80
N ASP A 160 -0.32 24.07 23.21
CA ASP A 160 -0.93 22.86 23.77
C ASP A 160 0.04 21.67 23.74
N LEU A 161 0.91 21.60 22.72
CA LEU A 161 1.93 20.56 22.60
C LEU A 161 3.01 20.71 23.67
N GLU A 162 3.40 21.95 24.03
CA GLU A 162 4.36 22.22 25.08
C GLU A 162 3.83 21.76 26.46
N ALA A 163 2.55 21.97 26.74
CA ALA A 163 1.92 21.52 27.98
C ALA A 163 1.96 19.99 28.16
N GLY A 164 1.82 19.23 27.06
CA GLY A 164 1.90 17.75 27.07
C GLY A 164 3.33 17.21 27.20
N HIS A 165 4.35 17.98 26.85
CA HIS A 165 5.76 17.58 26.94
C HIS A 165 6.37 17.72 28.32
N ARG A 166 5.80 18.56 29.20
CA ARG A 166 6.36 18.85 30.54
C ARG A 166 6.40 17.64 31.47
N ASP A 167 5.63 16.57 31.17
CA ASP A 167 5.55 15.39 32.02
C ASP A 167 6.43 14.21 31.58
N ILE A 168 7.11 14.29 30.43
CA ILE A 168 7.92 13.18 29.86
C ILE A 168 9.36 13.68 29.64
N LYS A 169 10.25 13.43 30.60
CA LYS A 169 11.69 13.65 30.41
C LYS A 169 12.27 12.58 29.47
N VAL A 170 12.68 12.97 28.26
CA VAL A 170 13.41 12.12 27.33
C VAL A 170 14.91 12.43 27.42
N ALA A 171 15.77 11.40 27.36
CA ALA A 171 17.22 11.60 27.37
C ALA A 171 17.68 12.53 26.21
N GLY A 172 18.36 13.61 26.53
CA GLY A 172 18.82 14.62 25.58
C GLY A 172 17.95 15.89 25.50
N GLU A 173 16.91 16.03 26.34
CA GLU A 173 16.07 17.25 26.39
C GLU A 173 16.83 18.50 26.82
N ASP A 174 17.87 18.36 27.64
CA ASP A 174 18.67 19.50 28.14
C ASP A 174 19.51 20.14 27.04
N GLU A 175 19.62 19.56 25.83
CA GLU A 175 20.40 20.08 24.71
C GLU A 175 19.57 20.86 23.69
N LYS A 176 18.25 20.82 23.75
CA LYS A 176 17.36 21.51 22.83
C LYS A 176 17.15 22.95 23.24
N GLU A 177 17.08 23.85 22.24
CA GLU A 177 16.68 25.27 22.48
C GLU A 177 15.19 25.36 22.89
N ASP A 178 14.34 24.46 22.34
CA ASP A 178 12.91 24.35 22.66
C ASP A 178 12.51 22.85 22.74
N PRO A 179 11.67 22.44 23.71
CA PRO A 179 11.22 21.06 23.87
C PRO A 179 10.54 20.48 22.61
N LEU A 180 9.94 21.32 21.78
CA LEU A 180 9.25 20.92 20.55
C LEU A 180 10.20 20.69 19.38
N ASP A 181 11.47 21.05 19.50
CA ASP A 181 12.44 20.85 18.44
C ASP A 181 12.68 19.37 18.21
N PHE A 182 12.73 18.96 16.95
CA PHE A 182 12.90 17.56 16.58
C PHE A 182 14.22 17.30 15.86
N VAL A 183 14.70 16.08 15.97
CA VAL A 183 16.02 15.68 15.48
C VAL A 183 16.01 15.51 13.97
N LEU A 184 17.00 16.14 13.30
CA LEU A 184 17.28 15.96 11.86
C LEU A 184 18.48 15.03 11.63
N TRP A 185 19.50 15.07 12.54
CA TRP A 185 20.68 14.23 12.49
C TRP A 185 21.07 13.78 13.89
N LYS A 186 21.42 12.49 14.04
CA LYS A 186 21.83 11.87 15.30
C LYS A 186 23.28 11.43 15.19
N PRO A 187 24.18 11.76 16.16
CA PRO A 187 25.51 11.17 16.24
C PRO A 187 25.44 9.64 16.35
N LYS A 188 26.45 8.98 15.80
CA LYS A 188 26.55 7.53 15.87
C LYS A 188 26.69 7.06 17.32
N LYS A 189 26.12 5.90 17.60
CA LYS A 189 26.41 5.09 18.77
C LYS A 189 27.18 3.84 18.35
N GLU A 190 27.85 3.22 19.31
CA GLU A 190 28.60 1.98 19.05
C GLU A 190 27.66 0.90 18.48
N GLY A 191 28.09 0.25 17.38
CA GLY A 191 27.31 -0.79 16.71
C GLY A 191 26.19 -0.30 15.79
N GLU A 192 25.99 1.02 15.65
CA GLU A 192 24.98 1.58 14.72
C GLU A 192 25.58 1.87 13.33
N PRO A 193 24.81 1.69 12.24
CA PRO A 193 25.22 2.22 10.94
C PRO A 193 25.36 3.74 11.00
N SER A 194 26.36 4.28 10.33
CA SER A 194 26.63 5.72 10.34
C SER A 194 27.27 6.20 9.05
N TRP A 195 27.07 7.46 8.75
CA TRP A 195 27.64 8.16 7.59
C TRP A 195 28.34 9.44 8.07
N PRO A 196 29.42 9.84 7.38
CA PRO A 196 30.08 11.11 7.68
C PRO A 196 29.16 12.29 7.33
N SER A 197 29.14 13.30 8.19
CA SER A 197 28.47 14.56 7.96
C SER A 197 29.30 15.73 8.48
N PRO A 198 28.96 16.99 8.13
CA PRO A 198 29.65 18.16 8.65
C PRO A 198 29.55 18.32 10.19
N TRP A 199 28.60 17.67 10.82
CA TRP A 199 28.29 17.82 12.26
C TRP A 199 28.87 16.68 13.10
N SER A 200 28.71 15.47 12.61
CA SER A 200 29.24 14.25 13.23
C SER A 200 29.09 13.06 12.27
N ASP A 201 29.87 11.99 12.48
CA ASP A 201 29.46 10.68 11.97
C ASP A 201 28.14 10.30 12.64
N GLY A 202 27.15 9.88 11.86
CA GLY A 202 25.83 9.61 12.40
C GLY A 202 24.82 9.17 11.37
N ARG A 203 23.55 9.37 11.67
CA ARG A 203 22.43 8.98 10.82
C ARG A 203 21.29 9.99 10.86
N PRO A 204 20.44 10.04 9.82
CA PRO A 204 19.31 10.96 9.77
C PRO A 204 18.25 10.67 10.83
N GLY A 205 17.50 11.71 11.20
CA GLY A 205 16.22 11.58 11.85
C GLY A 205 15.16 11.06 10.87
N TRP A 206 14.10 10.44 11.39
CA TRP A 206 13.09 9.79 10.56
C TRP A 206 12.34 10.75 9.61
N HIS A 207 12.12 12.00 10.00
CA HIS A 207 11.26 12.91 9.26
C HIS A 207 11.90 13.51 8.01
N ILE A 208 13.25 13.61 7.96
CA ILE A 208 13.96 14.22 6.83
C ILE A 208 13.94 13.33 5.57
N GLU A 209 13.81 12.02 5.75
CA GLU A 209 13.87 11.03 4.67
C GLU A 209 12.84 11.32 3.58
N CYS A 210 11.56 11.39 3.95
CA CYS A 210 10.46 11.56 3.00
C CYS A 210 10.51 12.93 2.32
N SER A 211 10.91 13.99 3.03
CA SER A 211 11.10 15.33 2.44
C SER A 211 12.12 15.31 1.31
N VAL A 212 13.25 14.65 1.52
CA VAL A 212 14.33 14.54 0.52
C VAL A 212 13.94 13.67 -0.64
N MET A 213 13.34 12.51 -0.37
CA MET A 213 12.94 11.58 -1.42
C MET A 213 11.81 12.14 -2.29
N ALA A 214 10.83 12.83 -1.70
CA ALA A 214 9.78 13.50 -2.46
C ALA A 214 10.36 14.57 -3.38
N LYS A 215 11.27 15.43 -2.87
CA LYS A 215 11.96 16.43 -3.68
C LYS A 215 12.73 15.80 -4.83
N LYS A 216 13.53 14.77 -4.56
CA LYS A 216 14.43 14.17 -5.54
C LYS A 216 13.69 13.45 -6.67
N TYR A 217 12.67 12.68 -6.34
CA TYR A 217 11.99 11.79 -7.28
C TYR A 217 10.72 12.39 -7.89
N LEU A 218 10.20 13.46 -7.31
CA LEU A 218 9.00 14.15 -7.80
C LEU A 218 9.27 15.63 -8.08
N ALA A 219 9.31 16.48 -7.07
CA ALA A 219 9.62 17.91 -7.17
C ALA A 219 9.66 18.58 -5.79
N ASP A 220 9.98 19.90 -5.77
CA ASP A 220 9.86 20.73 -4.57
C ASP A 220 8.40 20.89 -4.11
N GLU A 221 7.46 20.92 -5.05
CA GLU A 221 6.02 20.91 -4.84
C GLU A 221 5.41 19.71 -5.55
N ILE A 222 4.54 18.94 -4.86
CA ILE A 222 3.91 17.74 -5.38
C ILE A 222 2.39 17.85 -5.33
N ASP A 223 1.68 17.02 -6.12
CA ASP A 223 0.21 17.04 -6.14
C ASP A 223 -0.37 16.42 -4.89
N ILE A 224 0.00 15.18 -4.57
CA ILE A 224 -0.57 14.40 -3.49
C ILE A 224 0.52 13.85 -2.57
N HIS A 225 0.39 14.12 -1.28
CA HIS A 225 1.12 13.41 -0.23
C HIS A 225 0.14 12.61 0.63
N ALA A 226 0.43 11.34 0.86
CA ALA A 226 -0.53 10.45 1.52
C ALA A 226 0.12 9.47 2.50
N GLY A 227 -0.70 8.93 3.42
CA GLY A 227 -0.30 7.94 4.42
C GLY A 227 -1.42 7.61 5.40
N GLY A 228 -1.10 6.89 6.47
CA GLY A 228 -2.02 6.68 7.58
C GLY A 228 -2.28 7.95 8.39
N GLU A 229 -3.44 8.06 9.01
CA GLU A 229 -3.78 9.22 9.85
C GLU A 229 -2.86 9.39 11.08
N ASP A 230 -2.17 8.34 11.50
CA ASP A 230 -1.14 8.37 12.53
C ASP A 230 0.10 9.18 12.12
N LEU A 231 0.33 9.34 10.81
CA LEU A 231 1.42 10.11 10.26
C LEU A 231 1.12 11.62 10.21
N ILE A 232 -0.14 12.05 10.33
CA ILE A 232 -0.51 13.47 10.29
C ILE A 232 0.37 14.27 11.27
N PHE A 233 0.56 13.72 12.48
CA PHE A 233 1.41 14.30 13.51
C PHE A 233 2.16 13.20 14.29
N PRO A 234 3.49 13.35 14.47
CA PRO A 234 4.30 14.51 14.05
C PRO A 234 4.89 14.41 12.63
N HIS A 235 4.84 13.25 11.96
CA HIS A 235 5.66 12.96 10.77
C HIS A 235 5.40 13.92 9.60
N HIS A 236 4.17 13.98 9.10
CA HIS A 236 3.82 14.84 7.96
C HIS A 236 3.87 16.33 8.29
N GLU A 237 3.54 16.71 9.54
CA GLU A 237 3.72 18.10 9.98
C GLU A 237 5.19 18.50 9.94
N ASN A 238 6.10 17.62 10.38
CA ASN A 238 7.54 17.84 10.34
C ASN A 238 8.08 17.86 8.91
N GLU A 239 7.57 17.02 8.02
CA GLU A 239 7.93 17.06 6.61
C GLU A 239 7.55 18.39 5.94
N ILE A 240 6.36 18.93 6.25
CA ILE A 240 5.93 20.26 5.79
C ILE A 240 6.93 21.31 6.24
N ALA A 241 7.25 21.33 7.53
CA ALA A 241 8.17 22.31 8.10
C ALA A 241 9.55 22.23 7.42
N GLN A 242 10.09 21.04 7.23
CA GLN A 242 11.38 20.82 6.56
C GLN A 242 11.36 21.27 5.10
N SER A 243 10.39 20.76 4.34
CA SER A 243 10.33 20.98 2.90
C SER A 243 10.03 22.42 2.54
N GLU A 244 9.06 23.05 3.20
CA GLU A 244 8.68 24.43 2.90
C GLU A 244 9.74 25.44 3.37
N ALA A 245 10.38 25.22 4.52
CA ALA A 245 11.49 26.05 4.96
C ALA A 245 12.72 25.92 4.04
N ALA A 246 13.04 24.69 3.60
CA ALA A 246 14.18 24.47 2.71
C ALA A 246 13.94 25.01 1.29
N ASN A 247 12.76 24.76 0.71
CA ASN A 247 12.47 25.00 -0.70
C ASN A 247 11.75 26.33 -0.96
N GLY A 248 11.06 26.92 0.04
CA GLY A 248 10.35 28.20 -0.10
C GLY A 248 9.04 28.13 -0.89
N VAL A 249 8.51 26.93 -1.13
CA VAL A 249 7.23 26.66 -1.82
C VAL A 249 6.39 25.70 -0.99
N GLN A 250 5.08 25.63 -1.28
CA GLN A 250 4.20 24.65 -0.65
C GLN A 250 4.68 23.24 -0.98
N PHE A 251 4.72 22.34 0.01
CA PHE A 251 5.25 21.01 -0.20
C PHE A 251 4.29 20.11 -1.00
N ALA A 252 3.03 20.03 -0.58
CA ALA A 252 2.03 19.24 -1.29
C ALA A 252 0.69 19.98 -1.37
N LYS A 253 0.04 19.90 -2.55
CA LYS A 253 -1.25 20.54 -2.80
C LYS A 253 -2.38 19.84 -2.05
N TYR A 254 -2.39 18.50 -2.09
CA TYR A 254 -3.40 17.66 -1.44
C TYR A 254 -2.75 16.70 -0.45
N TRP A 255 -3.31 16.64 0.76
CA TRP A 255 -2.92 15.71 1.82
C TRP A 255 -4.03 14.69 2.05
N MET A 256 -3.73 13.41 1.84
CA MET A 256 -4.70 12.34 1.97
C MET A 256 -4.28 11.36 3.07
N HIS A 257 -5.23 11.04 3.95
CA HIS A 257 -4.96 10.12 5.07
C HIS A 257 -6.07 9.07 5.18
N ASN A 258 -5.67 7.80 5.25
CA ASN A 258 -6.59 6.73 5.58
C ASN A 258 -6.73 6.58 7.09
N ALA A 259 -7.95 6.31 7.56
CA ALA A 259 -8.24 6.11 8.97
C ALA A 259 -7.68 4.77 9.50
N PHE A 260 -7.69 4.61 10.82
CA PHE A 260 -7.18 3.41 11.52
C PHE A 260 -7.95 2.14 11.18
N LEU A 261 -7.24 1.02 11.37
CA LEU A 261 -7.82 -0.31 11.42
C LEU A 261 -7.90 -0.75 12.87
N ASN A 262 -9.12 -1.10 13.32
CA ASN A 262 -9.37 -1.70 14.61
C ASN A 262 -9.52 -3.22 14.46
N ILE A 263 -9.28 -3.95 15.54
CA ILE A 263 -9.47 -5.40 15.64
C ILE A 263 -10.45 -5.66 16.76
N ASP A 264 -11.59 -6.28 16.46
CA ASP A 264 -12.68 -6.53 17.41
C ASP A 264 -13.02 -5.26 18.22
N ASN A 265 -13.17 -4.15 17.53
CA ASN A 265 -13.44 -2.80 18.08
C ASN A 265 -12.36 -2.27 19.04
N LYS A 266 -11.15 -2.82 19.00
CA LYS A 266 -10.00 -2.37 19.79
C LYS A 266 -8.85 -1.97 18.89
N LYS A 267 -8.04 -1.02 19.33
CA LYS A 267 -6.80 -0.67 18.61
C LYS A 267 -5.87 -1.88 18.56
N MET A 268 -5.31 -2.15 17.38
CA MET A 268 -4.34 -3.21 17.17
C MET A 268 -3.07 -2.94 18.00
N SER A 269 -2.61 -3.92 18.79
CA SER A 269 -1.42 -3.81 19.63
C SER A 269 -0.82 -5.19 19.89
N LYS A 270 0.51 -5.28 19.84
CA LYS A 270 1.24 -6.52 20.21
C LYS A 270 0.98 -6.93 21.67
N SER A 271 0.85 -5.95 22.56
CA SER A 271 0.60 -6.22 24.00
C SER A 271 -0.79 -6.78 24.28
N LEU A 272 -1.76 -6.53 23.39
CA LEU A 272 -3.13 -7.07 23.50
C LEU A 272 -3.29 -8.43 22.80
N GLY A 273 -2.25 -8.94 22.13
CA GLY A 273 -2.33 -10.20 21.40
C GLY A 273 -3.25 -10.17 20.18
N ASN A 274 -3.69 -8.98 19.74
CA ASN A 274 -4.56 -8.76 18.60
C ASN A 274 -3.79 -8.18 17.40
N PHE A 275 -2.54 -8.58 17.22
CA PHE A 275 -1.65 -8.11 16.17
C PHE A 275 -1.54 -9.17 15.09
N PHE A 276 -1.97 -8.84 13.85
CA PHE A 276 -1.91 -9.74 12.70
C PHE A 276 -1.01 -9.17 11.61
N THR A 277 -0.08 -9.99 11.11
CA THR A 277 0.67 -9.70 9.90
C THR A 277 -0.17 -10.03 8.67
N VAL A 278 0.17 -9.45 7.52
CA VAL A 278 -0.42 -9.85 6.23
C VAL A 278 -0.17 -11.33 5.96
N ARG A 279 1.02 -11.82 6.36
CA ARG A 279 1.39 -13.23 6.25
C ARG A 279 0.51 -14.16 7.12
N ASP A 280 0.04 -13.72 8.29
CA ASP A 280 -0.90 -14.51 9.09
C ASP A 280 -2.25 -14.61 8.40
N ILE A 281 -2.73 -13.51 7.82
CA ILE A 281 -3.97 -13.53 7.03
C ILE A 281 -3.87 -14.43 5.82
N SER A 282 -2.71 -14.46 5.13
CA SER A 282 -2.52 -15.29 3.95
C SER A 282 -2.58 -16.81 4.20
N LYS A 283 -2.51 -17.24 5.47
CA LYS A 283 -2.68 -18.66 5.86
C LYS A 283 -4.14 -19.11 5.84
N GLU A 284 -5.08 -18.18 5.96
CA GLU A 284 -6.52 -18.46 6.05
C GLU A 284 -7.29 -17.92 4.85
N TYR A 285 -6.82 -16.81 4.24
CA TYR A 285 -7.51 -16.13 3.16
C TYR A 285 -6.57 -15.80 2.00
N ASP A 286 -7.06 -15.87 0.77
CA ASP A 286 -6.39 -15.21 -0.35
C ASP A 286 -6.29 -13.71 -0.05
N LEU A 287 -5.12 -13.11 -0.29
CA LEU A 287 -4.89 -11.70 0.00
C LEU A 287 -5.76 -10.75 -0.84
N GLN A 288 -6.41 -11.25 -1.90
CA GLN A 288 -7.45 -10.51 -2.62
C GLN A 288 -8.71 -10.30 -1.76
N VAL A 289 -9.00 -11.23 -0.83
CA VAL A 289 -10.08 -11.06 0.16
C VAL A 289 -9.74 -9.93 1.12
N LEU A 290 -8.49 -9.85 1.58
CA LEU A 290 -8.02 -8.73 2.42
C LEU A 290 -8.14 -7.41 1.67
N ARG A 291 -7.74 -7.36 0.39
CA ARG A 291 -7.90 -6.17 -0.45
C ARG A 291 -9.37 -5.77 -0.58
N PHE A 292 -10.25 -6.71 -0.90
CA PHE A 292 -11.69 -6.46 -1.01
C PHE A 292 -12.27 -5.94 0.31
N PHE A 293 -11.90 -6.56 1.43
CA PHE A 293 -12.29 -6.11 2.78
C PHE A 293 -11.87 -4.66 3.03
N MET A 294 -10.62 -4.31 2.76
CA MET A 294 -10.11 -2.94 2.98
C MET A 294 -10.85 -1.90 2.13
N LEU A 295 -11.28 -2.25 0.91
CA LEU A 295 -12.01 -1.38 0.00
C LEU A 295 -13.52 -1.34 0.26
N SER A 296 -14.05 -2.22 1.10
CA SER A 296 -15.49 -2.26 1.45
C SER A 296 -15.95 -1.10 2.33
N ALA A 297 -15.01 -0.30 2.85
CA ALA A 297 -15.29 0.93 3.57
C ALA A 297 -14.54 2.10 2.93
N HIS A 298 -15.09 3.31 3.03
CA HIS A 298 -14.40 4.51 2.60
C HIS A 298 -13.06 4.66 3.34
N TYR A 299 -11.98 5.04 2.64
CA TYR A 299 -10.62 5.08 3.20
C TYR A 299 -10.49 5.97 4.45
N ARG A 300 -11.28 7.05 4.56
CA ARG A 300 -11.28 7.96 5.72
C ARG A 300 -12.09 7.45 6.90
N ASN A 301 -12.84 6.37 6.77
CA ASN A 301 -13.59 5.78 7.88
C ASN A 301 -12.74 4.70 8.56
N PRO A 302 -12.72 4.63 9.90
CA PRO A 302 -12.16 3.47 10.59
C PRO A 302 -12.82 2.18 10.11
N ILE A 303 -12.02 1.13 9.94
CA ILE A 303 -12.52 -0.19 9.58
C ILE A 303 -12.25 -1.16 10.73
N ASN A 304 -13.22 -2.00 11.04
CA ASN A 304 -13.06 -3.03 12.07
C ASN A 304 -12.78 -4.38 11.43
N PHE A 305 -11.64 -4.96 11.75
CA PHE A 305 -11.28 -6.30 11.29
C PHE A 305 -11.87 -7.33 12.25
N SER A 306 -12.59 -8.31 11.70
CA SER A 306 -13.07 -9.49 12.40
C SER A 306 -13.20 -10.66 11.43
N HIS A 307 -13.22 -11.89 11.94
CA HIS A 307 -13.40 -13.09 11.12
C HIS A 307 -14.71 -13.03 10.31
N ASP A 308 -15.82 -12.64 10.92
CA ASP A 308 -17.13 -12.55 10.23
C ASP A 308 -17.12 -11.56 9.07
N LEU A 309 -16.43 -10.42 9.22
CA LEU A 309 -16.30 -9.43 8.16
C LEU A 309 -15.36 -9.91 7.05
N MET A 310 -14.33 -10.68 7.36
CA MET A 310 -13.48 -11.32 6.35
C MET A 310 -14.24 -12.40 5.57
N GLU A 311 -15.05 -13.24 6.23
CA GLU A 311 -15.94 -14.20 5.56
C GLU A 311 -16.96 -13.49 4.66
N SER A 312 -17.54 -12.38 5.11
CA SER A 312 -18.42 -11.55 4.30
C SER A 312 -17.72 -10.98 3.06
N ALA A 313 -16.47 -10.50 3.23
CA ALA A 313 -15.66 -10.00 2.12
C ALA A 313 -15.31 -11.13 1.12
N LYS A 314 -14.95 -12.31 1.61
CA LYS A 314 -14.70 -13.50 0.80
C LYS A 314 -15.91 -13.85 -0.05
N ASN A 315 -17.09 -13.98 0.57
CA ASN A 315 -18.34 -14.26 -0.15
C ASN A 315 -18.67 -13.17 -1.18
N GLY A 316 -18.41 -11.89 -0.86
CA GLY A 316 -18.60 -10.78 -1.78
C GLY A 316 -17.70 -10.89 -3.02
N LEU A 317 -16.40 -11.13 -2.82
CA LEU A 317 -15.44 -11.30 -3.91
C LEU A 317 -15.77 -12.55 -4.76
N GLU A 318 -16.08 -13.68 -4.12
CA GLU A 318 -16.45 -14.93 -4.80
C GLU A 318 -17.66 -14.78 -5.71
N ARG A 319 -18.63 -13.94 -5.36
CA ARG A 319 -19.78 -13.65 -6.25
C ARG A 319 -19.34 -13.00 -7.56
N ILE A 320 -18.37 -12.08 -7.51
CA ILE A 320 -17.83 -11.43 -8.72
C ILE A 320 -17.01 -12.43 -9.54
N VAL A 321 -16.13 -13.18 -8.89
CA VAL A 321 -15.29 -14.21 -9.52
C VAL A 321 -16.16 -15.28 -10.22
N THR A 322 -17.20 -15.76 -9.54
CA THR A 322 -18.13 -16.76 -10.10
C THR A 322 -18.88 -16.20 -11.30
N ALA A 323 -19.34 -14.96 -11.25
CA ALA A 323 -20.02 -14.33 -12.38
C ALA A 323 -19.11 -14.21 -13.60
N VAL A 324 -17.86 -13.77 -13.41
CA VAL A 324 -16.87 -13.69 -14.50
C VAL A 324 -16.55 -15.08 -15.07
N ALA A 325 -16.38 -16.09 -14.21
CA ALA A 325 -16.12 -17.46 -14.65
C ALA A 325 -17.29 -18.03 -15.46
N ASN A 326 -18.53 -17.81 -15.01
CA ASN A 326 -19.72 -18.25 -15.74
C ASN A 326 -19.86 -17.55 -17.10
N LEU A 327 -19.59 -16.25 -17.17
CA LEU A 327 -19.59 -15.51 -18.45
C LEU A 327 -18.51 -16.03 -19.39
N LYS A 328 -17.29 -16.29 -18.92
CA LYS A 328 -16.22 -16.87 -19.76
C LYS A 328 -16.62 -18.25 -20.30
N HIS A 329 -17.19 -19.10 -19.45
CA HIS A 329 -17.71 -20.40 -19.87
C HIS A 329 -18.85 -20.28 -20.92
N LEU A 330 -19.76 -19.31 -20.77
CA LEU A 330 -20.78 -19.02 -21.78
C LEU A 330 -20.16 -18.55 -23.08
N SER A 331 -19.12 -17.69 -23.02
CA SER A 331 -18.40 -17.20 -24.20
C SER A 331 -17.77 -18.32 -25.03
N GLU A 332 -17.22 -19.36 -24.39
CA GLU A 332 -16.64 -20.53 -25.07
C GLU A 332 -17.64 -21.27 -25.95
N ASN A 333 -18.93 -21.27 -25.58
CA ASN A 333 -20.01 -21.98 -26.23
C ASN A 333 -21.01 -21.06 -26.95
N ALA A 334 -20.74 -19.76 -26.98
CA ALA A 334 -21.62 -18.73 -27.54
C ALA A 334 -21.62 -18.74 -29.06
N LYS A 335 -22.67 -18.17 -29.67
CA LYS A 335 -22.77 -18.02 -31.12
C LYS A 335 -21.70 -17.03 -31.61
N GLU A 336 -20.91 -17.47 -32.57
CA GLU A 336 -19.96 -16.57 -33.26
C GLU A 336 -20.73 -15.53 -34.09
N GLY A 337 -20.26 -14.31 -34.14
CA GLY A 337 -20.84 -13.21 -34.92
C GLY A 337 -20.93 -11.91 -34.13
N SER A 338 -21.38 -10.88 -34.84
CA SER A 338 -21.58 -9.56 -34.25
C SER A 338 -22.78 -9.51 -33.31
N MET A 339 -22.71 -8.63 -32.33
CA MET A 339 -23.76 -8.40 -31.33
C MET A 339 -25.12 -8.08 -31.99
N ALA A 340 -26.17 -8.73 -31.52
CA ALA A 340 -27.53 -8.47 -31.97
C ALA A 340 -28.01 -7.07 -31.48
N ALA A 341 -29.01 -6.49 -32.13
CA ALA A 341 -29.49 -5.14 -31.80
C ALA A 341 -30.00 -5.03 -30.37
N ASP A 342 -30.72 -6.03 -29.86
CA ASP A 342 -31.20 -6.07 -28.47
C ASP A 342 -30.07 -6.25 -27.46
N GLU A 343 -29.00 -6.96 -27.84
CA GLU A 343 -27.80 -7.11 -27.03
C GLU A 343 -27.04 -5.78 -26.95
N ALA A 344 -26.94 -5.06 -28.06
CA ALA A 344 -26.34 -3.74 -28.09
C ALA A 344 -27.10 -2.73 -27.21
N GLU A 345 -28.44 -2.78 -27.21
CA GLU A 345 -29.25 -1.96 -26.29
C GLU A 345 -29.01 -2.32 -24.82
N LYS A 346 -28.88 -3.60 -24.49
CA LYS A 346 -28.53 -4.07 -23.15
C LYS A 346 -27.16 -3.56 -22.71
N ILE A 347 -26.14 -3.62 -23.58
CA ILE A 347 -24.81 -3.06 -23.28
C ILE A 347 -24.88 -1.55 -23.09
N ALA A 348 -25.64 -0.83 -23.93
CA ALA A 348 -25.83 0.61 -23.79
C ALA A 348 -26.47 0.98 -22.42
N SER A 349 -27.40 0.15 -21.92
CA SER A 349 -28.02 0.38 -20.60
C SER A 349 -27.08 0.29 -19.42
N LEU A 350 -25.92 -0.40 -19.56
CA LEU A 350 -24.88 -0.47 -18.52
C LEU A 350 -24.23 0.88 -18.23
N LYS A 351 -24.41 1.87 -19.14
CA LYS A 351 -23.83 3.21 -18.96
C LYS A 351 -24.20 3.82 -17.61
N GLU A 352 -25.44 3.69 -17.19
CA GLU A 352 -25.90 4.24 -15.88
C GLU A 352 -25.12 3.63 -14.71
N MET A 353 -24.84 2.32 -14.74
CA MET A 353 -24.10 1.64 -13.69
C MET A 353 -22.61 2.03 -13.70
N TYR A 354 -22.04 2.24 -14.88
CA TYR A 354 -20.70 2.79 -15.04
C TYR A 354 -20.59 4.21 -14.49
N ASP A 355 -21.59 5.06 -14.84
CA ASP A 355 -21.65 6.42 -14.33
C ASP A 355 -21.73 6.45 -12.79
N LYS A 356 -22.46 5.50 -12.17
CA LYS A 356 -22.49 5.35 -10.70
C LYS A 356 -21.12 5.00 -10.12
N PHE A 357 -20.39 4.08 -10.76
CA PHE A 357 -19.02 3.74 -10.34
C PHE A 357 -18.11 4.96 -10.41
N GLU A 358 -18.12 5.67 -11.55
CA GLU A 358 -17.30 6.87 -11.71
C GLU A 358 -17.69 7.98 -10.74
N GLN A 359 -18.99 8.21 -10.51
CA GLN A 359 -19.47 9.19 -9.53
C GLN A 359 -19.00 8.87 -8.11
N ALA A 360 -19.03 7.59 -7.72
CA ALA A 360 -18.52 7.15 -6.42
C ALA A 360 -17.02 7.41 -6.30
N MET A 361 -16.25 7.04 -7.30
CA MET A 361 -14.80 7.24 -7.31
C MET A 361 -14.43 8.72 -7.46
N ASP A 362 -15.18 9.50 -8.22
CA ASP A 362 -15.00 10.94 -8.37
C ASP A 362 -15.36 11.74 -7.08
N ASP A 363 -16.10 11.12 -6.15
CA ASP A 363 -16.39 11.71 -4.85
C ASP A 363 -15.45 11.18 -3.76
N ASP A 364 -14.18 11.56 -3.85
CA ASP A 364 -13.16 11.25 -2.85
C ASP A 364 -12.87 9.73 -2.74
N PHE A 365 -12.84 9.05 -3.88
CA PHE A 365 -12.50 7.63 -4.00
C PHE A 365 -13.37 6.73 -3.10
N ASN A 366 -14.69 6.90 -3.16
CA ASN A 366 -15.63 6.09 -2.40
C ASN A 366 -15.73 4.67 -2.96
N THR A 367 -14.80 3.82 -2.56
CA THR A 367 -14.70 2.43 -3.03
C THR A 367 -15.87 1.56 -2.60
N ALA A 368 -16.52 1.86 -1.47
CA ALA A 368 -17.68 1.10 -1.00
C ALA A 368 -18.86 1.24 -1.96
N ASP A 369 -19.17 2.44 -2.40
CA ASP A 369 -20.23 2.70 -3.38
C ASP A 369 -19.82 2.22 -4.78
N ALA A 370 -18.52 2.33 -5.12
CA ALA A 370 -17.98 1.80 -6.38
C ALA A 370 -18.15 0.26 -6.46
N ILE A 371 -17.87 -0.48 -5.39
CA ILE A 371 -18.11 -1.93 -5.29
C ILE A 371 -19.60 -2.23 -5.44
N SER A 372 -20.49 -1.42 -4.88
CA SER A 372 -21.93 -1.58 -5.05
C SER A 372 -22.35 -1.47 -6.53
N ALA A 373 -21.78 -0.51 -7.27
CA ALA A 373 -22.01 -0.39 -8.72
C ALA A 373 -21.49 -1.62 -9.50
N VAL A 374 -20.34 -2.19 -9.11
CA VAL A 374 -19.84 -3.45 -9.69
C VAL A 374 -20.84 -4.58 -9.47
N PHE A 375 -21.44 -4.71 -8.27
CA PHE A 375 -22.45 -5.71 -8.01
C PHE A 375 -23.75 -5.52 -8.83
N GLU A 376 -24.13 -4.28 -9.12
CA GLU A 376 -25.26 -4.02 -10.04
C GLU A 376 -24.98 -4.55 -11.44
N ILE A 377 -23.76 -4.35 -11.96
CA ILE A 377 -23.34 -4.87 -13.27
C ILE A 377 -23.28 -6.40 -13.26
N VAL A 378 -22.74 -7.00 -12.20
CA VAL A 378 -22.69 -8.46 -12.03
C VAL A 378 -24.12 -9.03 -12.02
N LYS A 379 -25.04 -8.42 -11.28
CA LYS A 379 -26.46 -8.84 -11.26
C LYS A 379 -27.09 -8.72 -12.64
N PHE A 380 -26.84 -7.61 -13.34
CA PHE A 380 -27.32 -7.40 -14.69
C PHE A 380 -26.79 -8.50 -15.63
N ALA A 381 -25.49 -8.76 -15.61
CA ALA A 381 -24.86 -9.77 -16.45
C ALA A 381 -25.46 -11.16 -16.21
N ASN A 382 -25.58 -11.58 -14.94
CA ASN A 382 -26.18 -12.87 -14.58
C ASN A 382 -27.66 -13.02 -15.05
N SER A 383 -28.38 -11.90 -15.10
CA SER A 383 -29.80 -11.92 -15.49
C SER A 383 -30.04 -11.82 -17.01
N ASN A 384 -29.02 -11.36 -17.77
CA ASN A 384 -29.16 -11.04 -19.18
C ASN A 384 -28.20 -11.82 -20.08
N SER A 385 -27.51 -12.85 -19.55
CA SER A 385 -26.63 -13.73 -20.32
C SER A 385 -27.11 -15.16 -20.33
N SER A 386 -26.95 -15.81 -21.49
CA SER A 386 -27.31 -17.22 -21.73
C SER A 386 -26.50 -17.81 -22.89
N ALA A 387 -26.57 -19.09 -23.12
CA ALA A 387 -25.93 -19.76 -24.26
C ALA A 387 -26.49 -19.32 -25.64
N GLU A 388 -27.61 -18.61 -25.67
CA GLU A 388 -28.20 -18.08 -26.91
C GLU A 388 -27.59 -16.75 -27.37
N ASN A 389 -26.83 -16.10 -26.49
CA ASN A 389 -26.21 -14.82 -26.78
C ASN A 389 -25.00 -14.96 -27.73
N THR A 390 -24.63 -13.84 -28.37
CA THR A 390 -23.43 -13.78 -29.18
C THR A 390 -22.19 -13.71 -28.28
N LYS A 391 -21.09 -14.25 -28.80
CA LYS A 391 -19.79 -14.21 -28.10
C LYS A 391 -19.34 -12.76 -27.82
N GLU A 392 -19.51 -11.88 -28.80
CA GLU A 392 -19.16 -10.45 -28.66
C GLU A 392 -19.91 -9.80 -27.49
N TYR A 393 -21.20 -10.13 -27.31
CA TYR A 393 -21.98 -9.63 -26.17
C TYR A 393 -21.42 -10.12 -24.84
N ILE A 394 -21.19 -11.43 -24.71
CA ILE A 394 -20.67 -12.03 -23.48
C ILE A 394 -19.27 -11.49 -23.15
N ASP A 395 -18.37 -11.44 -24.12
CA ASP A 395 -17.02 -10.89 -23.95
C ASP A 395 -17.04 -9.42 -23.55
N THR A 396 -18.01 -8.65 -24.06
CA THR A 396 -18.21 -7.27 -23.67
C THR A 396 -18.65 -7.16 -22.21
N LEU A 397 -19.54 -8.02 -21.71
CA LEU A 397 -19.93 -8.08 -20.30
C LEU A 397 -18.73 -8.41 -19.39
N VAL A 398 -17.93 -9.42 -19.78
CA VAL A 398 -16.68 -9.75 -19.06
C VAL A 398 -15.77 -8.53 -18.98
N LYS A 399 -15.50 -7.91 -20.14
CA LYS A 399 -14.63 -6.71 -20.20
C LYS A 399 -15.16 -5.57 -19.34
N LYS A 400 -16.47 -5.36 -19.33
CA LYS A 400 -17.11 -4.32 -18.51
C LYS A 400 -16.87 -4.54 -17.03
N ILE A 401 -17.01 -5.77 -16.53
CA ILE A 401 -16.77 -6.10 -15.12
C ILE A 401 -15.27 -6.01 -14.80
N THR A 402 -14.42 -6.63 -15.63
CA THR A 402 -12.97 -6.68 -15.35
C THR A 402 -12.31 -5.30 -15.40
N THR A 403 -12.75 -4.39 -16.26
CA THR A 403 -12.26 -3.01 -16.28
C THR A 403 -12.45 -2.32 -14.92
N LEU A 404 -13.63 -2.43 -14.32
CA LEU A 404 -13.89 -1.77 -13.03
C LEU A 404 -13.21 -2.48 -11.85
N THR A 405 -13.14 -3.82 -11.88
CA THR A 405 -12.42 -4.56 -10.86
C THR A 405 -10.91 -4.34 -10.94
N ASP A 406 -10.34 -4.10 -12.14
CA ASP A 406 -8.94 -3.71 -12.30
C ASP A 406 -8.63 -2.33 -11.72
N VAL A 407 -9.56 -1.37 -11.81
CA VAL A 407 -9.44 -0.08 -11.14
C VAL A 407 -9.37 -0.27 -9.62
N LEU A 408 -10.15 -1.20 -9.07
CA LEU A 408 -10.10 -1.57 -7.66
C LEU A 408 -8.90 -2.48 -7.32
N GLY A 409 -8.15 -2.93 -8.34
CA GLY A 409 -7.03 -3.88 -8.19
C GLY A 409 -7.46 -5.28 -7.75
N LEU A 410 -8.71 -5.64 -7.98
CA LEU A 410 -9.26 -6.95 -7.65
C LEU A 410 -9.02 -7.93 -8.80
N LYS A 411 -8.34 -9.03 -8.53
CA LYS A 411 -8.20 -10.15 -9.45
C LYS A 411 -9.47 -10.99 -9.37
N VAL A 412 -10.23 -11.01 -10.44
CA VAL A 412 -11.53 -11.73 -10.50
C VAL A 412 -11.50 -12.94 -11.45
N GLU A 413 -10.32 -13.36 -11.86
CA GLU A 413 -10.14 -14.60 -12.59
C GLU A 413 -10.13 -15.77 -11.59
N LYS A 414 -10.94 -16.78 -11.90
CA LYS A 414 -10.87 -18.02 -11.12
C LYS A 414 -9.49 -18.63 -11.35
N LYS A 415 -8.74 -18.91 -10.28
CA LYS A 415 -7.53 -19.74 -10.39
C LYS A 415 -7.97 -21.07 -11.01
N GLU A 416 -7.32 -21.50 -12.09
CA GLU A 416 -7.53 -22.84 -12.61
C GLU A 416 -7.20 -23.83 -11.50
N GLU A 417 -8.24 -24.48 -10.96
CA GLU A 417 -8.03 -25.58 -10.03
C GLU A 417 -7.55 -26.75 -10.87
N ILE A 418 -6.30 -27.12 -10.70
CA ILE A 418 -5.77 -28.34 -11.30
C ILE A 418 -6.60 -29.52 -10.80
N LEU A 419 -7.06 -30.37 -11.71
CA LEU A 419 -7.85 -31.57 -11.37
C LEU A 419 -6.98 -32.51 -10.53
N ASP A 420 -7.60 -33.23 -9.59
CA ASP A 420 -6.90 -34.19 -8.73
C ASP A 420 -6.15 -35.25 -9.54
N GLU A 421 -6.69 -35.66 -10.67
CA GLU A 421 -6.05 -36.58 -11.61
C GLU A 421 -4.77 -36.02 -12.21
N ASP A 422 -4.73 -34.72 -12.53
CA ASP A 422 -3.56 -34.07 -13.06
C ASP A 422 -2.51 -33.84 -11.96
N ILE A 423 -2.92 -33.59 -10.72
CA ILE A 423 -2.05 -33.54 -9.55
C ILE A 423 -1.37 -34.89 -9.34
N GLU A 424 -2.12 -35.98 -9.33
CA GLU A 424 -1.60 -37.35 -9.17
C GLU A 424 -0.63 -37.72 -10.31
N LYS A 425 -0.93 -37.28 -11.55
CA LYS A 425 -0.08 -37.48 -12.69
C LYS A 425 1.28 -36.74 -12.52
N LEU A 426 1.25 -35.47 -12.16
CA LEU A 426 2.47 -34.68 -11.91
C LEU A 426 3.27 -35.24 -10.72
N ILE A 427 2.60 -35.75 -9.67
CA ILE A 427 3.29 -36.46 -8.57
C ILE A 427 3.98 -37.72 -9.06
N ALA A 428 3.33 -38.49 -9.92
CA ALA A 428 3.94 -39.70 -10.49
C ALA A 428 5.14 -39.35 -11.39
N GLU A 429 5.05 -38.31 -12.22
CA GLU A 429 6.15 -37.80 -13.05
C GLU A 429 7.33 -37.32 -12.18
N ARG A 430 7.04 -36.59 -11.10
CA ARG A 430 8.06 -36.17 -10.12
C ARG A 430 8.75 -37.37 -9.47
N GLN A 431 7.99 -38.38 -9.07
CA GLN A 431 8.58 -39.60 -8.47
C GLN A 431 9.44 -40.36 -9.48
N GLN A 432 9.04 -40.41 -10.75
CA GLN A 432 9.84 -41.01 -11.80
C GLN A 432 11.13 -40.22 -12.04
N ALA A 433 11.05 -38.90 -12.14
CA ALA A 433 12.24 -38.04 -12.27
C ALA A 433 13.23 -38.25 -11.12
N ARG A 434 12.77 -38.42 -9.87
CA ARG A 434 13.64 -38.72 -8.72
C ARG A 434 14.29 -40.11 -8.83
N LYS A 435 13.56 -41.13 -9.31
CA LYS A 435 14.13 -42.46 -9.57
C LYS A 435 15.21 -42.41 -10.64
N ASP A 436 15.01 -41.59 -11.67
CA ASP A 436 15.94 -41.40 -12.78
C ASP A 436 17.09 -40.44 -12.42
N ARG A 437 17.16 -39.98 -11.17
CA ARG A 437 18.13 -39.00 -10.63
C ARG A 437 18.09 -37.62 -11.34
N ASN A 438 16.99 -37.30 -12.02
CA ASN A 438 16.75 -35.98 -12.60
C ASN A 438 16.11 -35.07 -11.55
N PHE A 439 16.92 -34.60 -10.62
CA PHE A 439 16.46 -33.79 -9.50
C PHE A 439 15.95 -32.41 -9.95
N ALA A 440 16.51 -31.84 -11.03
CA ALA A 440 16.07 -30.55 -11.57
C ALA A 440 14.61 -30.62 -12.03
N CYS A 441 14.25 -31.63 -12.81
CA CYS A 441 12.86 -31.82 -13.23
C CYS A 441 11.92 -32.10 -12.04
N ALA A 442 12.38 -32.85 -11.03
CA ALA A 442 11.56 -33.12 -9.85
C ALA A 442 11.30 -31.86 -9.02
N ASP A 443 12.23 -30.92 -8.97
CA ASP A 443 12.08 -29.63 -8.30
C ASP A 443 11.19 -28.69 -9.12
N GLU A 444 11.32 -28.65 -10.45
CA GLU A 444 10.44 -27.88 -11.33
C GLU A 444 8.97 -28.31 -11.14
N ILE A 445 8.69 -29.61 -11.12
CA ILE A 445 7.31 -30.13 -10.91
C ILE A 445 6.79 -29.76 -9.52
N ARG A 446 7.63 -29.82 -8.49
CA ARG A 446 7.25 -29.39 -7.13
C ARG A 446 6.89 -27.91 -7.10
N ASP A 447 7.69 -27.07 -7.74
CA ASP A 447 7.50 -25.62 -7.78
C ASP A 447 6.28 -25.25 -8.63
N GLU A 448 6.00 -25.97 -9.72
CA GLU A 448 4.78 -25.85 -10.50
C GLU A 448 3.54 -26.19 -9.67
N LEU A 449 3.53 -27.31 -8.93
CA LEU A 449 2.43 -27.69 -8.06
C LEU A 449 2.24 -26.66 -6.93
N LEU A 450 3.33 -26.16 -6.34
CA LEU A 450 3.27 -25.14 -5.33
C LEU A 450 2.68 -23.82 -5.88
N ALA A 451 3.06 -23.42 -7.08
CA ALA A 451 2.50 -22.26 -7.77
C ALA A 451 0.98 -22.40 -8.04
N LYS A 452 0.50 -23.62 -8.21
CA LYS A 452 -0.93 -23.98 -8.35
C LYS A 452 -1.64 -24.18 -7.01
N GLY A 453 -0.98 -23.87 -5.88
CA GLY A 453 -1.56 -24.00 -4.54
C GLY A 453 -1.59 -25.44 -4.01
N ILE A 454 -0.75 -26.32 -4.53
CA ILE A 454 -0.64 -27.70 -4.07
C ILE A 454 0.66 -27.89 -3.30
N VAL A 455 0.56 -28.28 -2.04
CA VAL A 455 1.70 -28.57 -1.16
C VAL A 455 1.93 -30.06 -1.08
N LEU A 456 3.15 -30.52 -1.42
CA LEU A 456 3.55 -31.90 -1.34
C LEU A 456 4.25 -32.19 0.00
N GLU A 457 3.90 -33.32 0.61
CA GLU A 457 4.54 -33.88 1.80
C GLU A 457 5.11 -35.28 1.48
N ASP A 458 6.41 -35.39 1.41
CA ASP A 458 7.10 -36.68 1.23
C ASP A 458 7.00 -37.47 2.55
N THR A 459 6.37 -38.67 2.54
CA THR A 459 6.24 -39.56 3.68
C THR A 459 6.90 -40.90 3.39
N ARG A 460 7.09 -41.74 4.41
CA ARG A 460 7.63 -43.11 4.23
C ARG A 460 6.72 -44.02 3.41
N GLU A 461 5.43 -43.69 3.34
CA GLU A 461 4.40 -44.46 2.61
C GLU A 461 4.14 -43.89 1.20
N GLY A 462 4.77 -42.80 0.82
CA GLY A 462 4.61 -42.12 -0.47
C GLY A 462 4.50 -40.61 -0.33
N VAL A 463 4.10 -39.94 -1.42
CA VAL A 463 3.85 -38.49 -1.42
C VAL A 463 2.38 -38.23 -1.08
N ARG A 464 2.13 -37.44 -0.08
CA ARG A 464 0.80 -36.88 0.21
C ARG A 464 0.75 -35.44 -0.29
N TRP A 465 -0.41 -34.98 -0.65
CA TRP A 465 -0.60 -33.61 -1.05
C TRP A 465 -1.85 -32.99 -0.41
N LYS A 466 -1.84 -31.67 -0.28
CA LYS A 466 -2.99 -30.88 0.16
C LYS A 466 -3.07 -29.59 -0.63
N ARG A 467 -4.27 -29.06 -0.82
CA ARG A 467 -4.47 -27.70 -1.33
C ARG A 467 -4.10 -26.70 -0.24
N ALA A 468 -3.31 -25.64 -0.60
CA ALA A 468 -2.83 -24.61 0.32
C ALA A 468 -3.93 -23.59 0.64
#